data_fc147d238593f6c889e29e7ed42a1bd2
#
_entry.id   fc147d238593f6c889e29e7ed42a1bd2
#
_cell.length_a   1.000
_cell.length_b   1.000
_cell.length_c   1.000
_cell.angle_alpha   90.00
_cell.angle_beta   90.00
_cell.angle_gamma   90.00
#
_symmetry.space_group_name_H-M   'P 1'
#
loop_
_entity.id
_entity.type
_entity.pdbx_description
1 polymer ?
#
loop_
_entity_poly.entity_id
_entity_poly.type
_entity_poly.pdbx_seq_one_letter_code
_entity_poly.pdbx_strand_id
1 'polypeptide(L)'
;MARLTPANVELARTIVARYPRSRSALIPLCHVAQQQDGWLSPEAMEHIAELLDLTPAEVLGTASFYEMFKLEPVGKYLVNVCTNIACLLVGGEELLEHCEQRLGIKAGATTADGLFTLEDVECIAACTEAPCLQVNYRYFTNVTHEAADRLLDDLRNGRKDDEVPPHGTTTRLRQQISPDRWPGGGAEGLPIEVR
;
A
#
# COMPACT_ATOMS: atom_id res chain seq x y z
N MET A 1 13.70 9.97 -13.07
CA MET A 1 14.19 8.62 -12.85
C MET A 1 13.10 7.65 -12.99
N ALA A 2 12.61 6.89 -13.21
CA ALA A 2 11.43 6.18 -12.89
C ALA A 2 10.89 5.20 -13.93
N ARG A 3 11.74 4.78 -14.83
CA ARG A 3 11.47 3.51 -15.55
C ARG A 3 11.76 2.35 -14.59
N LEU A 4 11.03 1.26 -14.72
CA LEU A 4 11.28 0.05 -13.93
C LEU A 4 12.73 -0.40 -14.12
N THR A 5 13.38 -0.82 -13.04
CA THR A 5 14.70 -1.44 -13.10
C THR A 5 14.68 -2.72 -13.94
N PRO A 6 15.82 -3.18 -14.50
CA PRO A 6 15.87 -4.43 -15.25
C PRO A 6 15.28 -5.62 -14.49
N ALA A 7 15.50 -5.70 -13.17
CA ALA A 7 14.94 -6.75 -12.32
C ALA A 7 13.40 -6.64 -12.24
N ASN A 8 12.87 -5.44 -12.11
CA ASN A 8 11.43 -5.21 -12.07
C ASN A 8 10.77 -5.40 -13.44
N VAL A 9 11.48 -5.16 -14.54
CA VAL A 9 11.01 -5.50 -15.89
C VAL A 9 10.86 -7.02 -16.04
N GLU A 10 11.81 -7.80 -15.56
CA GLU A 10 11.71 -9.26 -15.60
C GLU A 10 10.56 -9.78 -14.71
N LEU A 11 10.42 -9.20 -13.50
CA LEU A 11 9.27 -9.48 -12.66
C LEU A 11 7.94 -9.10 -13.35
N ALA A 12 7.88 -7.94 -14.01
CA ALA A 12 6.70 -7.51 -14.75
C ALA A 12 6.33 -8.51 -15.86
N ARG A 13 7.30 -9.01 -16.64
CA ARG A 13 7.06 -10.04 -17.66
C ARG A 13 6.47 -11.31 -17.05
N THR A 14 7.03 -11.74 -15.91
CA THR A 14 6.53 -12.91 -15.18
C THR A 14 5.10 -12.70 -14.69
N ILE A 15 4.76 -11.49 -14.24
CA ILE A 15 3.40 -11.14 -13.81
C ILE A 15 2.45 -11.14 -15.02
N VAL A 16 2.81 -10.46 -16.10
CA VAL A 16 1.98 -10.37 -17.33
C VAL A 16 1.66 -11.76 -17.86
N ALA A 17 2.63 -12.68 -17.87
CA ALA A 17 2.44 -14.03 -18.36
C ALA A 17 1.40 -14.87 -17.58
N ARG A 18 0.97 -14.42 -16.40
CA ARG A 18 -0.07 -15.09 -15.61
C ARG A 18 -1.50 -14.71 -16.03
N TYR A 19 -1.65 -13.71 -16.86
CA TYR A 19 -2.96 -13.20 -17.26
C TYR A 19 -3.26 -13.49 -18.73
N PRO A 20 -4.51 -13.84 -19.06
CA PRO A 20 -4.92 -14.02 -20.45
C PRO A 20 -4.84 -12.75 -21.30
N ARG A 21 -4.92 -11.60 -20.64
CA ARG A 21 -4.81 -10.26 -21.26
C ARG A 21 -3.78 -9.44 -20.50
N SER A 22 -2.82 -8.85 -21.21
CA SER A 22 -1.76 -8.01 -20.62
C SER A 22 -2.30 -6.90 -19.73
N ARG A 23 -3.39 -6.24 -20.14
CA ARG A 23 -4.08 -5.19 -19.39
C ARG A 23 -4.44 -5.59 -17.94
N SER A 24 -4.74 -6.86 -17.68
CA SER A 24 -5.08 -7.34 -16.33
C SER A 24 -3.90 -7.29 -15.35
N ALA A 25 -2.68 -7.16 -15.85
CA ALA A 25 -1.49 -6.98 -15.04
C ALA A 25 -1.24 -5.51 -14.62
N LEU A 26 -2.07 -4.55 -15.03
CA LEU A 26 -1.85 -3.13 -14.81
C LEU A 26 -1.71 -2.79 -13.33
N ILE A 27 -2.66 -3.18 -12.49
CA ILE A 27 -2.61 -2.95 -11.02
C ILE A 27 -1.37 -3.58 -10.38
N PRO A 28 -1.06 -4.87 -10.62
CA PRO A 28 0.20 -5.46 -10.15
C PRO A 28 1.46 -4.71 -10.57
N LEU A 29 1.53 -4.21 -11.81
CA LEU A 29 2.69 -3.46 -12.28
C LEU A 29 2.79 -2.07 -11.60
N CYS A 30 1.66 -1.41 -11.36
CA CYS A 30 1.63 -0.18 -10.54
C CYS A 30 2.19 -0.43 -9.14
N HIS A 31 1.85 -1.56 -8.50
CA HIS A 31 2.44 -1.93 -7.21
C HIS A 31 3.96 -2.15 -7.28
N VAL A 32 4.45 -2.80 -8.34
CA VAL A 32 5.90 -3.00 -8.55
C VAL A 32 6.62 -1.66 -8.69
N ALA A 33 6.05 -0.74 -9.47
CA ALA A 33 6.62 0.60 -9.65
C ALA A 33 6.59 1.41 -8.34
N GLN A 34 5.46 1.43 -7.64
CA GLN A 34 5.35 2.15 -6.37
C GLN A 34 6.28 1.57 -5.30
N GLN A 35 6.48 0.25 -5.26
CA GLN A 35 7.44 -0.35 -4.34
C GLN A 35 8.88 0.05 -4.67
N GLN A 36 9.20 0.26 -5.94
CA GLN A 36 10.53 0.69 -6.37
C GLN A 36 10.85 2.12 -5.92
N ASP A 37 9.92 3.06 -6.15
CA ASP A 37 10.17 4.50 -6.07
C ASP A 37 9.37 5.19 -4.93
N GLY A 38 8.48 4.45 -4.24
CA GLY A 38 7.60 4.96 -3.20
C GLY A 38 6.32 5.62 -3.73
N TRP A 39 6.26 5.92 -5.02
CA TRP A 39 5.13 6.53 -5.69
C TRP A 39 5.13 6.20 -7.19
N LEU A 40 4.03 6.48 -7.88
CA LEU A 40 3.90 6.26 -9.32
C LEU A 40 4.23 7.54 -10.09
N SER A 41 5.47 7.67 -10.54
CA SER A 41 5.87 8.79 -11.37
C SER A 41 5.29 8.71 -12.79
N PRO A 42 5.15 9.84 -13.50
CA PRO A 42 4.74 9.85 -14.89
C PRO A 42 5.55 8.90 -15.76
N GLU A 43 6.87 8.89 -15.59
CA GLU A 43 7.78 8.03 -16.39
C GLU A 43 7.61 6.54 -16.06
N ALA A 44 7.25 6.19 -14.81
CA ALA A 44 6.91 4.82 -14.45
C ALA A 44 5.61 4.39 -15.12
N MET A 45 4.61 5.26 -15.14
CA MET A 45 3.34 5.01 -15.81
C MET A 45 3.49 4.88 -17.33
N GLU A 46 4.32 5.71 -17.96
CA GLU A 46 4.67 5.58 -19.38
C GLU A 46 5.32 4.22 -19.67
N HIS A 47 6.27 3.79 -18.82
CA HIS A 47 6.93 2.51 -19.00
C HIS A 47 5.99 1.32 -18.81
N ILE A 48 5.06 1.40 -17.85
CA ILE A 48 4.00 0.39 -17.67
C ILE A 48 3.10 0.33 -18.91
N ALA A 49 2.74 1.49 -19.46
CA ALA A 49 1.95 1.58 -20.67
C ALA A 49 2.64 0.86 -21.86
N GLU A 50 3.93 1.10 -22.07
CA GLU A 50 4.74 0.41 -23.08
C GLU A 50 4.75 -1.12 -22.89
N LEU A 51 4.93 -1.59 -21.65
CA LEU A 51 4.99 -3.02 -21.32
C LEU A 51 3.66 -3.75 -21.54
N LEU A 52 2.54 -3.04 -21.45
CA LEU A 52 1.20 -3.63 -21.52
C LEU A 52 0.48 -3.34 -22.84
N ASP A 53 1.10 -2.58 -23.76
CA ASP A 53 0.48 -2.05 -24.99
C ASP A 53 -0.78 -1.23 -24.68
N LEU A 54 -0.62 -0.27 -23.74
CA LEU A 54 -1.64 0.67 -23.30
C LEU A 54 -1.18 2.11 -23.55
N THR A 55 -2.10 3.05 -23.41
CA THR A 55 -1.75 4.47 -23.38
C THR A 55 -1.39 4.91 -21.94
N PRO A 56 -0.51 5.91 -21.76
CA PRO A 56 -0.24 6.49 -20.44
C PRO A 56 -1.50 7.01 -19.72
N ALA A 57 -2.47 7.51 -20.49
CA ALA A 57 -3.76 7.97 -19.96
C ALA A 57 -4.59 6.83 -19.33
N GLU A 58 -4.55 5.64 -19.90
CA GLU A 58 -5.23 4.45 -19.34
C GLU A 58 -4.56 4.01 -18.05
N VAL A 59 -3.23 4.07 -17.97
CA VAL A 59 -2.48 3.76 -16.75
C VAL A 59 -2.81 4.79 -15.66
N LEU A 60 -2.74 6.09 -15.97
CA LEU A 60 -3.09 7.17 -15.05
C LEU A 60 -4.55 7.06 -14.58
N GLY A 61 -5.49 6.80 -15.49
CA GLY A 61 -6.90 6.66 -15.16
C GLY A 61 -7.16 5.50 -14.19
N THR A 62 -6.38 4.41 -14.29
CA THR A 62 -6.45 3.31 -13.32
C THR A 62 -5.76 3.69 -12.00
N ALA A 63 -4.57 4.25 -12.07
CA ALA A 63 -3.81 4.63 -10.87
C ALA A 63 -4.54 5.67 -10.02
N SER A 64 -5.12 6.69 -10.65
CA SER A 64 -5.85 7.76 -9.95
C SER A 64 -7.18 7.31 -9.33
N PHE A 65 -7.73 6.18 -9.76
CA PHE A 65 -8.96 5.63 -9.19
C PHE A 65 -8.73 4.96 -7.83
N TYR A 66 -7.55 4.39 -7.60
CA TYR A 66 -7.24 3.65 -6.38
C TYR A 66 -6.38 4.50 -5.44
N GLU A 67 -6.91 4.82 -4.28
CA GLU A 67 -6.25 5.63 -3.25
C GLU A 67 -4.90 5.06 -2.78
N MET A 68 -4.71 3.75 -2.90
CA MET A 68 -3.44 3.09 -2.55
C MET A 68 -2.26 3.49 -3.45
N PHE A 69 -2.52 4.05 -4.63
CA PHE A 69 -1.47 4.54 -5.50
C PHE A 69 -1.22 6.02 -5.27
N LYS A 70 0.03 6.36 -5.01
CA LYS A 70 0.45 7.73 -4.77
C LYS A 70 1.03 8.31 -6.06
N LEU A 71 0.45 9.43 -6.52
CA LEU A 71 0.85 10.12 -7.75
C LEU A 71 1.86 11.25 -7.47
N GLU A 72 2.18 11.45 -6.20
CA GLU A 72 3.17 12.40 -5.70
C GLU A 72 4.10 11.70 -4.71
N PRO A 73 5.34 12.20 -4.52
CA PRO A 73 6.26 11.63 -3.56
C PRO A 73 5.70 11.60 -2.14
N VAL A 74 5.80 10.46 -1.49
CA VAL A 74 5.42 10.25 -0.08
C VAL A 74 6.62 9.82 0.75
N GLY A 75 6.49 9.91 2.08
CA GLY A 75 7.53 9.48 3.01
C GLY A 75 7.79 7.96 2.98
N LYS A 76 8.88 7.56 3.61
CA LYS A 76 9.22 6.13 3.80
C LYS A 76 8.07 5.35 4.41
N TYR A 77 7.35 5.97 5.35
CA TYR A 77 6.19 5.40 6.04
C TYR A 77 4.95 6.26 5.80
N LEU A 78 3.96 5.67 5.15
CA LEU A 78 2.64 6.25 4.98
C LEU A 78 1.78 5.82 6.18
N VAL A 79 1.42 6.77 7.02
CA VAL A 79 0.62 6.57 8.23
C VAL A 79 -0.81 6.99 7.93
N ASN A 80 -1.70 6.01 7.80
CA ASN A 80 -3.11 6.19 7.48
C ASN A 80 -3.95 6.01 8.76
N VAL A 81 -4.50 7.08 9.28
CA VAL A 81 -5.36 7.04 10.48
C VAL A 81 -6.82 6.96 10.04
N CYS A 82 -7.53 5.94 10.52
CA CYS A 82 -8.95 5.78 10.23
C CYS A 82 -9.79 6.72 11.10
N THR A 83 -10.57 7.59 10.45
CA THR A 83 -11.50 8.52 11.10
C THR A 83 -12.97 8.19 10.81
N ASN A 84 -13.24 7.04 10.15
CA ASN A 84 -14.60 6.64 9.83
C ASN A 84 -15.36 6.14 11.07
N ILE A 85 -16.65 6.03 10.95
CA ILE A 85 -17.64 6.06 12.02
C ILE A 85 -17.31 5.21 13.27
N ALA A 86 -16.80 3.98 13.12
CA ALA A 86 -16.45 3.16 14.27
C ALA A 86 -15.21 3.71 15.01
N CYS A 87 -14.18 4.13 14.28
CA CYS A 87 -12.99 4.74 14.86
C CYS A 87 -13.31 6.13 15.45
N LEU A 88 -14.11 6.94 14.74
CA LEU A 88 -14.61 8.23 15.22
C LEU A 88 -15.24 8.10 16.63
N LEU A 89 -16.14 7.14 16.81
CA LEU A 89 -16.87 6.94 18.07
C LEU A 89 -15.98 6.54 19.25
N VAL A 90 -14.75 6.09 19.00
CA VAL A 90 -13.80 5.62 20.02
C VAL A 90 -12.47 6.39 20.00
N GLY A 91 -12.47 7.62 19.44
CA GLY A 91 -11.32 8.51 19.49
C GLY A 91 -10.43 8.50 18.27
N GLY A 92 -10.96 8.19 17.06
CA GLY A 92 -10.18 8.19 15.81
C GLY A 92 -9.70 9.57 15.39
N GLU A 93 -10.53 10.62 15.56
CA GLU A 93 -10.13 11.99 15.27
C GLU A 93 -9.09 12.49 16.28
N GLU A 94 -9.26 12.19 17.55
CA GLU A 94 -8.31 12.53 18.60
C GLU A 94 -6.96 11.82 18.36
N LEU A 95 -6.99 10.59 17.85
CA LEU A 95 -5.78 9.86 17.45
C LEU A 95 -5.09 10.56 16.27
N LEU A 96 -5.85 11.02 15.26
CA LEU A 96 -5.31 11.79 14.15
C LEU A 96 -4.66 13.09 14.62
N GLU A 97 -5.37 13.88 15.44
CA GLU A 97 -4.84 15.11 16.01
C GLU A 97 -3.56 14.86 16.84
N HIS A 98 -3.53 13.79 17.60
CA HIS A 98 -2.34 13.38 18.34
C HIS A 98 -1.15 13.07 17.42
N CYS A 99 -1.40 12.33 16.33
CA CYS A 99 -0.36 12.04 15.31
C CYS A 99 0.13 13.32 14.62
N GLU A 100 -0.77 14.26 14.29
CA GLU A 100 -0.41 15.56 13.74
C GLU A 100 0.53 16.35 14.67
N GLN A 101 0.18 16.43 15.94
CA GLN A 101 1.00 17.11 16.96
C GLN A 101 2.36 16.41 17.13
N ARG A 102 2.37 15.09 17.17
CA ARG A 102 3.58 14.28 17.38
C ARG A 102 4.56 14.38 16.21
N LEU A 103 4.05 14.44 14.98
CA LEU A 103 4.84 14.55 13.74
C LEU A 103 5.13 16.00 13.35
N GLY A 104 4.40 16.97 13.89
CA GLY A 104 4.53 18.38 13.54
C GLY A 104 4.04 18.72 12.15
N ILE A 105 3.10 17.94 11.60
CA ILE A 105 2.50 18.12 10.28
C ILE A 105 0.97 17.95 10.36
N LYS A 106 0.28 18.40 9.34
CA LYS A 106 -1.14 18.13 9.16
C LYS A 106 -1.36 16.90 8.27
N ALA A 107 -2.53 16.27 8.39
CA ALA A 107 -2.95 15.21 7.47
C ALA A 107 -2.84 15.70 6.01
N GLY A 108 -2.37 14.82 5.13
CA GLY A 108 -2.00 15.12 3.75
C GLY A 108 -0.56 15.62 3.56
N ALA A 109 0.21 15.83 4.64
CA ALA A 109 1.58 16.34 4.54
C ALA A 109 2.64 15.28 4.87
N THR A 110 3.86 15.55 4.39
CA THR A 110 5.06 14.73 4.67
C THR A 110 6.01 15.49 5.59
N THR A 111 6.62 14.81 6.55
CA THR A 111 7.65 15.39 7.42
C THR A 111 8.86 15.87 6.62
N ALA A 112 9.52 16.92 7.09
CA ALA A 112 10.64 17.55 6.37
C ALA A 112 11.83 16.60 6.13
N ASP A 113 11.97 15.56 6.95
CA ASP A 113 12.98 14.51 6.79
C ASP A 113 12.57 13.43 5.76
N GLY A 114 11.35 13.53 5.18
CA GLY A 114 10.83 12.55 4.24
C GLY A 114 10.50 11.18 4.86
N LEU A 115 10.42 11.11 6.19
CA LEU A 115 10.23 9.83 6.87
C LEU A 115 8.76 9.42 6.92
N PHE A 116 7.87 10.34 7.29
CA PHE A 116 6.45 10.06 7.45
C PHE A 116 5.59 10.94 6.53
N THR A 117 4.59 10.33 5.92
CA THR A 117 3.41 11.02 5.38
C THR A 117 2.22 10.61 6.23
N LEU A 118 1.47 11.58 6.73
CA LEU A 118 0.26 11.34 7.52
C LEU A 118 -0.96 11.55 6.63
N GLU A 119 -1.88 10.61 6.65
CA GLU A 119 -3.16 10.71 5.95
C GLU A 119 -4.32 10.43 6.90
N ASP A 120 -5.37 11.19 6.73
CA ASP A 120 -6.72 10.92 7.19
C ASP A 120 -7.38 10.02 6.14
N VAL A 121 -7.83 8.83 6.56
CA VAL A 121 -8.43 7.88 5.62
C VAL A 121 -9.79 7.40 6.10
N GLU A 122 -10.61 7.06 5.12
CA GLU A 122 -11.89 6.39 5.34
C GLU A 122 -11.68 5.00 5.98
N CYS A 123 -12.72 4.19 6.03
CA CYS A 123 -12.69 2.92 6.73
C CYS A 123 -11.66 1.93 6.18
N ILE A 124 -10.70 1.54 7.01
CA ILE A 124 -9.72 0.47 6.71
C ILE A 124 -10.19 -0.93 7.11
N ALA A 125 -11.48 -1.09 7.40
CA ALA A 125 -12.19 -2.35 7.67
C ALA A 125 -11.71 -3.16 8.90
N ALA A 126 -11.17 -2.50 9.94
CA ALA A 126 -10.82 -3.12 11.23
C ALA A 126 -11.72 -2.62 12.38
N CYS A 127 -13.01 -2.42 12.12
CA CYS A 127 -13.95 -1.73 12.99
C CYS A 127 -14.16 -2.40 14.37
N THR A 128 -14.00 -3.72 14.46
CA THR A 128 -14.11 -4.46 15.73
C THR A 128 -12.94 -4.21 16.69
N GLU A 129 -11.87 -3.58 16.20
CA GLU A 129 -10.62 -3.35 16.92
C GLU A 129 -10.23 -1.86 16.86
N ALA A 130 -11.22 -0.99 16.74
CA ALA A 130 -11.05 0.46 16.70
C ALA A 130 -10.53 1.03 18.05
N PRO A 131 -9.82 2.18 18.06
CA PRO A 131 -9.37 2.92 16.90
C PRO A 131 -8.17 2.26 16.23
N CYS A 132 -8.03 2.43 14.92
CA CYS A 132 -7.00 1.76 14.15
C CYS A 132 -6.34 2.67 13.12
N LEU A 133 -5.10 2.34 12.80
CA LEU A 133 -4.32 2.97 11.73
C LEU A 133 -3.57 1.91 10.92
N GLN A 134 -3.08 2.31 9.77
CA GLN A 134 -2.15 1.52 8.98
C GLN A 134 -0.82 2.26 8.82
N VAL A 135 0.28 1.51 8.74
CA VAL A 135 1.55 2.02 8.25
C VAL A 135 2.02 1.14 7.10
N ASN A 136 2.16 1.73 5.92
CA ASN A 136 2.48 1.00 4.69
C ASN A 136 1.62 -0.26 4.54
N TYR A 137 0.29 -0.11 4.76
CA TYR A 137 -0.73 -1.17 4.69
C TYR A 137 -0.59 -2.30 5.73
N ARG A 138 0.19 -2.09 6.80
CA ARG A 138 0.20 -2.96 7.99
C ARG A 138 -0.73 -2.39 9.04
N TYR A 139 -1.63 -3.22 9.55
CA TYR A 139 -2.63 -2.83 10.54
C TYR A 139 -2.05 -2.74 11.95
N PHE A 140 -2.47 -1.68 12.65
CA PHE A 140 -2.29 -1.49 14.07
C PHE A 140 -3.66 -1.17 14.65
N THR A 141 -4.08 -1.93 15.64
CA THR A 141 -5.45 -1.93 16.16
C THR A 141 -5.47 -1.61 17.65
N ASN A 142 -6.63 -1.14 18.16
CA ASN A 142 -6.78 -0.69 19.55
C ASN A 142 -5.69 0.32 19.94
N VAL A 143 -5.43 1.28 19.04
CA VAL A 143 -4.28 2.19 19.15
C VAL A 143 -4.61 3.31 20.13
N THR A 144 -3.91 3.34 21.28
CA THR A 144 -3.91 4.51 22.18
C THR A 144 -2.87 5.54 21.74
N HIS A 145 -2.94 6.76 22.27
CA HIS A 145 -1.94 7.80 22.01
C HIS A 145 -0.51 7.32 22.34
N GLU A 146 -0.34 6.64 23.49
CA GLU A 146 0.98 6.09 23.87
C GLU A 146 1.44 4.95 22.96
N ALA A 147 0.50 4.17 22.40
CA ALA A 147 0.82 3.14 21.43
C ALA A 147 1.25 3.75 20.09
N ALA A 148 0.59 4.83 19.66
CA ALA A 148 0.97 5.60 18.49
C ALA A 148 2.37 6.21 18.65
N ASP A 149 2.65 6.83 19.79
CA ASP A 149 3.98 7.40 20.10
C ASP A 149 5.08 6.33 20.01
N ARG A 150 4.87 5.18 20.65
CA ARG A 150 5.83 4.06 20.58
C ARG A 150 6.02 3.57 19.16
N LEU A 151 4.93 3.43 18.41
CA LEU A 151 4.99 2.99 17.00
C LEU A 151 5.81 3.96 16.16
N LEU A 152 5.54 5.27 16.24
CA LEU A 152 6.26 6.29 15.48
C LEU A 152 7.75 6.34 15.88
N ASP A 153 8.07 6.20 17.17
CA ASP A 153 9.45 6.13 17.65
C ASP A 153 10.15 4.84 17.19
N ASP A 154 9.46 3.70 17.15
CA ASP A 154 10.00 2.43 16.66
C ASP A 154 10.31 2.50 15.16
N LEU A 155 9.41 3.08 14.37
CA LEU A 155 9.61 3.31 12.94
C LEU A 155 10.77 4.27 12.68
N ARG A 156 10.86 5.37 13.42
CA ARG A 156 11.94 6.35 13.31
C ARG A 156 13.32 5.74 13.59
N ASN A 157 13.38 4.78 14.50
CA ASN A 157 14.62 4.10 14.89
C ASN A 157 14.86 2.78 14.13
N GLY A 158 14.05 2.46 13.11
CA GLY A 158 14.20 1.26 12.30
C GLY A 158 13.86 -0.06 13.03
N ARG A 159 13.23 0.00 14.20
CA ARG A 159 12.88 -1.19 14.99
C ARG A 159 11.71 -2.00 14.42
N LYS A 160 11.05 -1.47 13.40
CA LYS A 160 9.90 -2.09 12.73
C LYS A 160 10.15 -2.40 11.25
N ASP A 161 11.37 -2.25 10.75
CA ASP A 161 11.66 -2.43 9.31
C ASP A 161 11.31 -3.83 8.80
N ASP A 162 11.43 -4.86 9.63
CA ASP A 162 11.04 -6.23 9.26
C ASP A 162 9.52 -6.42 9.20
N GLU A 163 8.77 -5.72 10.05
CA GLU A 163 7.31 -5.79 10.13
C GLU A 163 6.64 -4.83 9.14
N VAL A 164 7.18 -3.62 9.03
CA VAL A 164 6.68 -2.54 8.19
C VAL A 164 7.75 -2.16 7.17
N PRO A 165 7.78 -2.84 6.01
CA PRO A 165 8.75 -2.51 4.96
C PRO A 165 8.53 -1.10 4.43
N PRO A 166 9.61 -0.38 4.06
CA PRO A 166 9.50 0.94 3.45
C PRO A 166 8.68 0.84 2.16
N HIS A 167 7.83 1.85 1.92
CA HIS A 167 6.93 1.90 0.76
C HIS A 167 6.15 0.59 0.53
N GLY A 168 5.78 -0.08 1.64
CA GLY A 168 5.10 -1.38 1.60
C GLY A 168 3.89 -1.34 0.68
N THR A 169 3.74 -2.41 -0.08
CA THR A 169 2.63 -2.61 -1.00
C THR A 169 2.09 -4.02 -0.87
N THR A 170 1.09 -4.35 -1.66
CA THR A 170 0.53 -5.71 -1.71
C THR A 170 1.44 -6.74 -2.37
N THR A 171 2.58 -6.34 -2.94
CA THR A 171 3.52 -7.28 -3.61
C THR A 171 4.10 -8.32 -2.67
N ARG A 172 4.08 -8.06 -1.35
CA ARG A 172 4.48 -9.02 -0.32
C ARG A 172 3.37 -9.94 0.16
N LEU A 173 2.16 -9.80 -0.35
CA LEU A 173 1.10 -10.76 -0.09
C LEU A 173 1.49 -12.11 -0.70
N ARG A 174 1.14 -13.19 -0.01
CA ARG A 174 1.35 -14.54 -0.54
C ARG A 174 0.62 -14.67 -1.87
N GLN A 175 1.35 -14.92 -2.93
CA GLN A 175 0.80 -15.13 -4.26
C GLN A 175 0.21 -16.54 -4.43
N GLN A 176 0.46 -17.43 -3.47
CA GLN A 176 -0.09 -18.79 -3.43
C GLN A 176 -0.62 -19.08 -2.03
N ILE A 177 -1.86 -19.49 -1.96
CA ILE A 177 -2.45 -20.05 -0.74
C ILE A 177 -2.21 -21.55 -0.78
N SER A 178 -1.61 -22.10 0.29
CA SER A 178 -1.43 -23.56 0.39
C SER A 178 -2.80 -24.24 0.32
N PRO A 179 -2.98 -25.32 -0.46
CA PRO A 179 -4.25 -25.99 -0.65
C PRO A 179 -4.93 -26.42 0.65
N ASP A 180 -4.15 -26.73 1.69
CA ASP A 180 -4.63 -27.09 3.04
C ASP A 180 -5.31 -25.92 3.78
N ARG A 181 -5.14 -24.68 3.31
CA ARG A 181 -5.75 -23.47 3.89
C ARG A 181 -7.00 -23.00 3.17
N TRP A 182 -7.45 -23.70 2.15
CA TRP A 182 -8.68 -23.37 1.46
C TRP A 182 -9.91 -23.80 2.27
N PRO A 183 -10.95 -22.96 2.38
CA PRO A 183 -12.22 -23.39 2.97
C PRO A 183 -12.81 -24.51 2.11
N GLY A 184 -12.79 -25.74 2.60
CA GLY A 184 -13.21 -26.91 1.84
C GLY A 184 -12.10 -27.92 1.55
N GLY A 185 -10.92 -27.71 2.14
CA GLY A 185 -9.69 -28.50 2.09
C GLY A 185 -9.73 -29.86 1.43
N GLY A 186 -9.54 -29.92 0.13
CA GLY A 186 -9.23 -31.12 -0.61
C GLY A 186 -8.19 -30.77 -1.67
N ALA A 187 -7.24 -31.69 -1.86
CA ALA A 187 -6.19 -31.58 -2.86
C ALA A 187 -6.70 -31.56 -4.31
N GLU A 188 -8.02 -31.58 -4.49
CA GLU A 188 -8.66 -31.43 -5.79
C GLU A 188 -8.91 -29.95 -6.04
N GLY A 189 -7.88 -29.28 -6.55
CA GLY A 189 -7.91 -27.88 -6.92
C GLY A 189 -9.06 -27.58 -7.87
N LEU A 190 -9.66 -26.40 -7.73
CA LEU A 190 -10.48 -25.83 -8.78
C LEU A 190 -9.69 -25.89 -10.10
N PRO A 191 -10.22 -26.54 -11.14
CA PRO A 191 -9.59 -26.49 -12.45
C PRO A 191 -9.76 -25.06 -12.97
N ILE A 192 -8.74 -24.22 -12.80
CA ILE A 192 -8.64 -23.04 -13.64
C ILE A 192 -8.15 -23.56 -14.98
N GLU A 193 -9.06 -24.02 -15.81
CA GLU A 193 -8.78 -24.16 -17.23
C GLU A 193 -8.55 -22.75 -17.78
N VAL A 194 -7.29 -22.39 -17.93
CA VAL A 194 -6.87 -21.22 -18.68
C VAL A 194 -7.15 -21.56 -20.15
N ARG A 195 -8.23 -21.00 -20.70
CA ARG A 195 -8.49 -20.96 -22.15
C ARG A 195 -7.90 -19.69 -22.73
#